data_b26a712be671a70d7fccf8fceeff1d30
#
_entry.id   b26a712be671a70d7fccf8fceeff1d30
#
_cell.length_a   1.000
_cell.length_b   1.000
_cell.length_c   1.000
_cell.angle_alpha   90.00
_cell.angle_beta   90.00
_cell.angle_gamma   90.00
#
_symmetry.space_group_name_H-M   'P 1'
#
loop_
_entity.id
_entity.type
_entity.pdbx_description
1 polymer ?
#
loop_
_entity_poly.entity_id
_entity_poly.type
_entity_poly.pdbx_seq_one_letter_code
_entity_poly.pdbx_strand_id
1 'polypeptide(L)'
;MGEGYDLVVVGAGPGGSSTAYYASRAGLKTLLLDRQEFPRDKPCGDGLMPHAAGEVAMMGLGDWLEEPHHGRFTGISIRTATASIRQGVPPTLHGPRGYVIRREETDAKLLERAESAGAEFRSRTRATKLLRSPAGAVAGLLAENGGGPEGFTAPLVVVADGVGGFEGGMKAHQNAVARRQYFRGVGGSDKGDIHIFMTEDMNSSGAGYGWVFYLGDGRANVGAGISTRSLAKTGRNLKDFYDRFLEEPEMAEWLRDAEPEGPAKSWSLKMGMWGARRHEQGVMTVGDAASLIHPISGEGVGYAIESGRLAASWAHEAHRRKDFSAATLSGYASQLLRQRGREHLSGHALVNLMPNMELLEPLFRACAKDGGASRALVESFTGDAPVYSLLKHPRVFARALKDVVGNLQRA
;
A
#
# COMPACT_ATOMS: atom_id res chain seq x y z
N MET A 1 -15.13 34.05 9.43
CA MET A 1 -15.29 32.58 9.51
C MET A 1 -15.30 32.11 8.07
N GLY A 2 -14.42 31.18 7.71
CA GLY A 2 -14.32 30.65 6.34
C GLY A 2 -15.56 29.86 5.93
N GLU A 3 -15.62 29.46 4.65
CA GLU A 3 -16.72 28.64 4.14
C GLU A 3 -16.89 27.35 4.93
N GLY A 4 -18.15 26.99 5.22
CA GLY A 4 -18.47 25.75 5.92
C GLY A 4 -18.58 24.56 4.98
N TYR A 5 -17.98 23.45 5.37
CA TYR A 5 -18.04 22.14 4.70
C TYR A 5 -18.66 21.09 5.63
N ASP A 6 -19.21 20.03 5.04
CA ASP A 6 -19.63 18.86 5.79
C ASP A 6 -18.40 18.00 6.17
N LEU A 7 -17.42 17.96 5.26
CA LEU A 7 -16.21 17.15 5.40
C LEU A 7 -15.00 17.89 4.86
N VAL A 8 -13.90 17.89 5.62
CA VAL A 8 -12.57 18.27 5.10
C VAL A 8 -11.68 17.02 5.06
N VAL A 9 -11.05 16.78 3.90
CA VAL A 9 -10.11 15.69 3.69
C VAL A 9 -8.70 16.25 3.52
N VAL A 10 -7.74 15.71 4.28
CA VAL A 10 -6.35 16.17 4.30
C VAL A 10 -5.47 15.17 3.54
N GLY A 11 -4.96 15.56 2.38
CA GLY A 11 -4.15 14.74 1.48
C GLY A 11 -4.95 14.17 0.32
N ALA A 12 -4.56 14.49 -0.92
CA ALA A 12 -5.22 14.05 -2.17
C ALA A 12 -4.53 12.84 -2.83
N GLY A 13 -3.89 11.98 -2.03
CA GLY A 13 -3.47 10.64 -2.47
C GLY A 13 -4.67 9.69 -2.64
N PRO A 14 -4.45 8.40 -2.94
CA PRO A 14 -5.54 7.44 -3.23
C PRO A 14 -6.65 7.40 -2.17
N GLY A 15 -6.28 7.41 -0.88
CA GLY A 15 -7.26 7.38 0.20
C GLY A 15 -8.09 8.66 0.31
N GLY A 16 -7.46 9.82 0.15
CA GLY A 16 -8.16 11.10 0.21
C GLY A 16 -9.03 11.36 -1.00
N SER A 17 -8.53 11.11 -2.19
CA SER A 17 -9.31 11.22 -3.44
C SER A 17 -10.51 10.28 -3.44
N SER A 18 -10.32 9.03 -2.97
CA SER A 18 -11.44 8.09 -2.80
C SER A 18 -12.45 8.59 -1.78
N THR A 19 -11.99 9.07 -0.61
CA THR A 19 -12.89 9.65 0.41
C THR A 19 -13.71 10.79 -0.16
N ALA A 20 -13.05 11.75 -0.83
CA ALA A 20 -13.70 12.92 -1.41
C ALA A 20 -14.70 12.53 -2.52
N TYR A 21 -14.32 11.58 -3.39
CA TYR A 21 -15.19 11.05 -4.44
C TYR A 21 -16.50 10.49 -3.88
N TYR A 22 -16.41 9.55 -2.94
CA TYR A 22 -17.59 8.88 -2.41
C TYR A 22 -18.42 9.79 -1.49
N ALA A 23 -17.77 10.69 -0.73
CA ALA A 23 -18.46 11.66 0.12
C ALA A 23 -19.26 12.67 -0.71
N SER A 24 -18.66 13.23 -1.76
CA SER A 24 -19.34 14.17 -2.67
C SER A 24 -20.50 13.49 -3.40
N ARG A 25 -20.32 12.25 -3.86
CA ARG A 25 -21.43 11.47 -4.45
C ARG A 25 -22.55 11.15 -3.46
N ALA A 26 -22.26 11.10 -2.18
CA ALA A 26 -23.27 10.94 -1.12
C ALA A 26 -23.93 12.29 -0.74
N GLY A 27 -23.59 13.39 -1.41
CA GLY A 27 -24.19 14.72 -1.22
C GLY A 27 -23.50 15.55 -0.13
N LEU A 28 -22.35 15.14 0.40
CA LEU A 28 -21.63 15.95 1.38
C LEU A 28 -20.81 17.05 0.67
N LYS A 29 -20.91 18.29 1.15
CA LYS A 29 -20.04 19.40 0.71
C LYS A 29 -18.61 19.11 1.21
N THR A 30 -17.76 18.65 0.30
CA THR A 30 -16.44 18.09 0.62
C THR A 30 -15.33 18.99 0.13
N LEU A 31 -14.39 19.36 1.01
CA LEU A 31 -13.14 20.02 0.68
C LEU A 31 -11.99 19.01 0.77
N LEU A 32 -11.18 18.96 -0.29
CA LEU A 32 -9.98 18.13 -0.37
C LEU A 32 -8.74 19.04 -0.45
N LEU A 33 -7.81 18.88 0.49
CA LEU A 33 -6.59 19.68 0.59
C LEU A 33 -5.36 18.84 0.29
N ASP A 34 -4.41 19.38 -0.50
CA ASP A 34 -3.07 18.80 -0.58
C ASP A 34 -2.00 19.91 -0.59
N ARG A 35 -0.86 19.63 0.06
CA ARG A 35 0.29 20.54 0.07
C ARG A 35 1.02 20.63 -1.26
N GLN A 36 0.80 19.68 -2.16
CA GLN A 36 1.42 19.59 -3.48
C GLN A 36 0.42 19.94 -4.59
N GLU A 37 0.94 20.20 -5.76
CA GLU A 37 0.18 20.23 -7.02
C GLU A 37 0.19 18.85 -7.66
N PHE A 38 -0.79 18.56 -8.49
CA PHE A 38 -0.89 17.34 -9.28
C PHE A 38 -0.77 17.68 -10.78
N PRO A 39 -0.18 16.77 -11.59
CA PRO A 39 0.37 15.47 -11.20
C PRO A 39 1.66 15.58 -10.37
N ARG A 40 1.89 14.66 -9.45
CA ARG A 40 3.11 14.61 -8.62
C ARG A 40 3.66 13.20 -8.47
N ASP A 41 4.97 13.04 -8.43
CA ASP A 41 5.58 11.75 -8.11
C ASP A 41 5.47 11.44 -6.60
N LYS A 42 5.21 10.18 -6.30
CA LYS A 42 5.37 9.60 -4.96
C LYS A 42 6.11 8.27 -5.09
N PRO A 43 7.23 8.04 -4.37
CA PRO A 43 7.92 6.77 -4.42
C PRO A 43 7.00 5.59 -4.07
N CYS A 44 6.91 4.61 -5.00
CA CYS A 44 6.06 3.43 -4.94
C CYS A 44 6.60 2.40 -5.93
N GLY A 45 6.22 1.13 -5.80
CA GLY A 45 6.40 0.12 -6.84
C GLY A 45 5.47 0.27 -8.03
N ASP A 46 4.45 1.14 -7.93
CA ASP A 46 3.45 1.43 -8.97
C ASP A 46 2.50 0.25 -9.31
N GLY A 47 2.64 -0.87 -8.59
CA GLY A 47 1.77 -2.03 -8.77
C GLY A 47 0.37 -1.80 -8.20
N LEU A 48 -0.64 -2.01 -9.03
CA LEU A 48 -2.05 -2.11 -8.65
C LEU A 48 -2.45 -3.59 -8.69
N MET A 49 -2.45 -4.23 -7.53
CA MET A 49 -2.94 -5.61 -7.40
C MET A 49 -4.42 -5.70 -7.81
N PRO A 50 -4.97 -6.87 -8.10
CA PRO A 50 -6.37 -7.01 -8.54
C PRO A 50 -7.37 -6.32 -7.62
N HIS A 51 -7.16 -6.39 -6.29
CA HIS A 51 -7.97 -5.65 -5.32
C HIS A 51 -7.93 -4.13 -5.57
N ALA A 52 -6.71 -3.56 -5.76
CA ALA A 52 -6.55 -2.14 -6.05
C ALA A 52 -7.21 -1.74 -7.38
N ALA A 53 -7.03 -2.56 -8.42
CA ALA A 53 -7.67 -2.35 -9.72
C ALA A 53 -9.19 -2.35 -9.61
N GLY A 54 -9.75 -3.25 -8.80
CA GLY A 54 -11.19 -3.30 -8.54
C GLY A 54 -11.71 -2.05 -7.82
N GLU A 55 -11.00 -1.56 -6.81
CA GLU A 55 -11.38 -0.30 -6.13
C GLU A 55 -11.31 0.90 -7.09
N VAL A 56 -10.30 0.95 -7.97
CA VAL A 56 -10.21 1.97 -9.04
C VAL A 56 -11.36 1.85 -10.02
N ALA A 57 -11.70 0.63 -10.46
CA ALA A 57 -12.82 0.38 -11.36
C ALA A 57 -14.17 0.78 -10.73
N MET A 58 -14.37 0.55 -9.42
CA MET A 58 -15.57 1.00 -8.70
C MET A 58 -15.70 2.54 -8.63
N MET A 59 -14.61 3.28 -8.78
CA MET A 59 -14.66 4.73 -8.96
C MET A 59 -15.04 5.16 -10.40
N GLY A 60 -15.35 4.19 -11.30
CA GLY A 60 -15.71 4.42 -12.69
C GLY A 60 -14.49 4.62 -13.61
N LEU A 61 -13.33 4.08 -13.23
CA LEU A 61 -12.07 4.19 -13.97
C LEU A 61 -11.63 2.85 -14.59
N GLY A 62 -12.57 1.90 -14.80
CA GLY A 62 -12.27 0.59 -15.40
C GLY A 62 -11.66 0.70 -16.80
N ASP A 63 -12.25 1.52 -17.66
CA ASP A 63 -11.76 1.73 -19.04
C ASP A 63 -10.40 2.40 -19.07
N TRP A 64 -10.15 3.33 -18.13
CA TRP A 64 -8.84 3.95 -18.00
C TRP A 64 -7.74 2.94 -17.63
N LEU A 65 -8.01 1.97 -16.78
CA LEU A 65 -7.05 0.89 -16.48
C LEU A 65 -6.64 0.11 -17.73
N GLU A 66 -7.53 0.00 -18.73
CA GLU A 66 -7.29 -0.74 -19.97
C GLU A 66 -6.57 0.07 -21.06
N GLU A 67 -6.11 1.29 -20.77
CA GLU A 67 -5.35 2.06 -21.75
C GLU A 67 -4.06 1.34 -22.18
N PRO A 68 -3.71 1.37 -23.50
CA PRO A 68 -2.65 0.50 -24.04
C PRO A 68 -1.25 0.74 -23.46
N HIS A 69 -0.98 1.92 -22.96
CA HIS A 69 0.33 2.29 -22.41
C HIS A 69 0.53 1.84 -20.96
N HIS A 70 -0.50 1.36 -20.30
CA HIS A 70 -0.39 0.83 -18.93
C HIS A 70 0.24 -0.56 -18.94
N GLY A 71 1.19 -0.76 -18.02
CA GLY A 71 1.73 -2.09 -17.73
C GLY A 71 0.62 -2.99 -17.16
N ARG A 72 0.60 -4.23 -17.60
CA ARG A 72 -0.36 -5.25 -17.15
C ARG A 72 0.38 -6.49 -16.73
N PHE A 73 -0.06 -7.13 -15.67
CA PHE A 73 0.47 -8.42 -15.28
C PHE A 73 -0.66 -9.42 -15.01
N THR A 74 -0.39 -10.67 -15.38
CA THR A 74 -1.29 -11.80 -15.16
C THR A 74 -0.64 -12.90 -14.32
N GLY A 75 0.61 -12.68 -13.91
CA GLY A 75 1.37 -13.61 -13.07
C GLY A 75 2.21 -12.88 -12.02
N ILE A 76 2.55 -13.65 -11.00
CA ILE A 76 3.44 -13.25 -9.91
C ILE A 76 4.54 -14.29 -9.81
N SER A 77 5.78 -13.84 -9.86
CA SER A 77 6.96 -14.66 -9.72
C SER A 77 7.69 -14.29 -8.43
N ILE A 78 7.78 -15.23 -7.50
CA ILE A 78 8.51 -15.10 -6.24
C ILE A 78 9.75 -15.97 -6.31
N ARG A 79 10.92 -15.36 -6.17
CA ARG A 79 12.23 -16.04 -6.16
C ARG A 79 12.85 -15.91 -4.79
N THR A 80 13.30 -17.05 -4.28
CA THR A 80 14.13 -17.13 -3.06
C THR A 80 15.52 -17.67 -3.45
N ALA A 81 16.41 -17.83 -2.47
CA ALA A 81 17.74 -18.39 -2.74
C ALA A 81 17.70 -19.77 -3.41
N THR A 82 16.70 -20.60 -3.11
CA THR A 82 16.64 -22.01 -3.57
C THR A 82 15.30 -22.40 -4.19
N ALA A 83 14.34 -21.49 -4.30
CA ALA A 83 13.03 -21.78 -4.87
C ALA A 83 12.56 -20.67 -5.82
N SER A 84 11.82 -21.08 -6.85
CA SER A 84 11.08 -20.18 -7.72
C SER A 84 9.63 -20.62 -7.80
N ILE A 85 8.73 -19.71 -7.51
CA ILE A 85 7.28 -19.92 -7.53
C ILE A 85 6.71 -18.93 -8.52
N ARG A 86 6.03 -19.44 -9.56
CA ARG A 86 5.26 -18.65 -10.51
C ARG A 86 3.82 -19.09 -10.48
N GLN A 87 2.92 -18.16 -10.28
CA GLN A 87 1.47 -18.39 -10.31
C GLN A 87 0.78 -17.28 -11.10
N GLY A 88 -0.26 -17.68 -11.84
CA GLY A 88 -1.19 -16.70 -12.38
C GLY A 88 -1.86 -15.90 -11.26
N VAL A 89 -2.17 -14.65 -11.53
CA VAL A 89 -3.00 -13.84 -10.63
C VAL A 89 -4.31 -14.57 -10.40
N PRO A 90 -4.72 -14.79 -9.14
CA PRO A 90 -5.99 -15.46 -8.85
C PRO A 90 -7.15 -14.69 -9.49
N PRO A 91 -8.13 -15.38 -10.07
CA PRO A 91 -9.36 -14.74 -10.52
C PRO A 91 -10.12 -14.24 -9.29
N THR A 92 -10.04 -12.96 -9.04
CA THR A 92 -10.78 -12.28 -7.97
C THR A 92 -12.11 -11.74 -8.52
N LEU A 93 -12.97 -11.23 -7.65
CA LEU A 93 -14.17 -10.46 -8.04
C LEU A 93 -13.82 -9.25 -8.95
N HIS A 94 -12.55 -8.84 -8.95
CA HIS A 94 -12.03 -7.67 -9.66
C HIS A 94 -11.31 -8.03 -10.97
N GLY A 95 -11.36 -9.29 -11.40
CA GLY A 95 -10.73 -9.76 -12.63
C GLY A 95 -9.38 -10.46 -12.41
N PRO A 96 -8.82 -11.05 -13.48
CA PRO A 96 -7.66 -11.94 -13.41
C PRO A 96 -6.33 -11.22 -13.62
N ARG A 97 -6.25 -9.91 -13.49
CA ARG A 97 -5.03 -9.14 -13.79
C ARG A 97 -4.84 -7.97 -12.82
N GLY A 98 -3.59 -7.56 -12.69
CA GLY A 98 -3.21 -6.29 -12.09
C GLY A 98 -2.54 -5.36 -13.11
N TYR A 99 -2.19 -4.17 -12.66
CA TYR A 99 -1.60 -3.14 -13.52
C TYR A 99 -0.33 -2.56 -12.87
N VAL A 100 0.54 -2.00 -13.69
CA VAL A 100 1.68 -1.21 -13.25
C VAL A 100 1.56 0.17 -13.88
N ILE A 101 1.12 1.14 -13.08
CA ILE A 101 0.83 2.50 -13.53
C ILE A 101 1.52 3.47 -12.56
N ARG A 102 2.25 4.43 -13.08
CA ARG A 102 2.97 5.41 -12.27
C ARG A 102 2.01 6.13 -11.31
N ARG A 103 2.47 6.31 -10.06
CA ARG A 103 1.70 7.05 -9.04
C ARG A 103 1.37 8.48 -9.45
N GLU A 104 2.23 9.09 -10.26
CA GLU A 104 2.00 10.40 -10.83
C GLU A 104 0.69 10.44 -11.61
N GLU A 105 0.47 9.44 -12.46
CA GLU A 105 -0.73 9.29 -13.29
C GLU A 105 -1.92 8.79 -12.47
N THR A 106 -1.73 7.72 -11.68
CA THR A 106 -2.80 7.13 -10.87
C THR A 106 -3.39 8.15 -9.89
N ASP A 107 -2.53 8.87 -9.14
CA ASP A 107 -3.01 9.83 -8.15
C ASP A 107 -3.72 11.02 -8.80
N ALA A 108 -3.24 11.52 -9.95
CA ALA A 108 -3.89 12.58 -10.71
C ALA A 108 -5.26 12.14 -11.23
N LYS A 109 -5.36 10.91 -11.74
CA LYS A 109 -6.63 10.37 -12.25
C LYS A 109 -7.68 10.17 -11.16
N LEU A 110 -7.26 9.70 -9.98
CA LEU A 110 -8.16 9.57 -8.82
C LEU A 110 -8.64 10.94 -8.32
N LEU A 111 -7.76 11.95 -8.34
CA LEU A 111 -8.11 13.32 -7.99
C LEU A 111 -9.11 13.93 -8.99
N GLU A 112 -8.85 13.84 -10.29
CA GLU A 112 -9.77 14.26 -11.36
C GLU A 112 -11.17 13.64 -11.14
N ARG A 113 -11.20 12.37 -10.72
CA ARG A 113 -12.45 11.68 -10.47
C ARG A 113 -13.18 12.22 -9.23
N ALA A 114 -12.44 12.64 -8.19
CA ALA A 114 -13.02 13.27 -7.00
C ALA A 114 -13.61 14.65 -7.33
N GLU A 115 -12.89 15.48 -8.10
CA GLU A 115 -13.36 16.78 -8.55
C GLU A 115 -14.61 16.64 -9.44
N SER A 116 -14.61 15.68 -10.38
CA SER A 116 -15.76 15.41 -11.24
C SER A 116 -17.01 14.95 -10.46
N ALA A 117 -16.85 14.46 -9.24
CA ALA A 117 -17.94 14.11 -8.34
C ALA A 117 -18.43 15.28 -7.47
N GLY A 118 -17.79 16.47 -7.58
CA GLY A 118 -18.17 17.68 -6.88
C GLY A 118 -17.32 17.99 -5.64
N ALA A 119 -16.20 17.30 -5.43
CA ALA A 119 -15.26 17.69 -4.39
C ALA A 119 -14.54 18.99 -4.76
N GLU A 120 -14.47 19.95 -3.85
CA GLU A 120 -13.62 21.12 -4.03
C GLU A 120 -12.18 20.75 -3.70
N PHE A 121 -11.25 20.92 -4.65
CA PHE A 121 -9.84 20.65 -4.43
C PHE A 121 -9.04 21.95 -4.29
N ARG A 122 -8.15 21.99 -3.29
CA ARG A 122 -7.17 23.06 -3.13
C ARG A 122 -5.77 22.49 -3.02
N SER A 123 -4.99 22.71 -4.07
CA SER A 123 -3.55 22.41 -4.11
C SER A 123 -2.74 23.41 -3.28
N ARG A 124 -1.45 23.10 -3.05
CA ARG A 124 -0.50 23.96 -2.31
C ARG A 124 -1.04 24.42 -0.96
N THR A 125 -1.98 23.63 -0.38
CA THR A 125 -2.67 23.97 0.86
C THR A 125 -2.36 22.91 1.92
N ARG A 126 -1.47 23.26 2.85
CA ARG A 126 -0.98 22.36 3.88
C ARG A 126 -1.82 22.51 5.15
N ALA A 127 -2.59 21.48 5.51
CA ALA A 127 -3.24 21.41 6.81
C ALA A 127 -2.21 21.39 7.94
N THR A 128 -2.41 22.23 8.96
CA THR A 128 -1.46 22.43 10.06
C THR A 128 -2.03 22.04 11.41
N LYS A 129 -3.31 22.35 11.70
CA LYS A 129 -3.89 22.15 13.02
C LYS A 129 -5.39 21.87 12.97
N LEU A 130 -5.88 20.94 13.81
CA LEU A 130 -7.31 20.78 14.05
C LEU A 130 -7.85 21.93 14.90
N LEU A 131 -9.01 22.45 14.53
CA LEU A 131 -9.79 23.37 15.32
C LEU A 131 -10.82 22.59 16.14
N ARG A 132 -10.92 22.89 17.43
CA ARG A 132 -11.90 22.28 18.33
C ARG A 132 -12.72 23.36 19.04
N SER A 133 -13.99 23.06 19.26
CA SER A 133 -14.85 23.88 20.11
C SER A 133 -14.42 23.80 21.58
N PRO A 134 -14.89 24.69 22.45
CA PRO A 134 -14.64 24.59 23.90
C PRO A 134 -15.08 23.24 24.52
N ALA A 135 -16.07 22.57 23.94
CA ALA A 135 -16.52 21.24 24.34
C ALA A 135 -15.65 20.08 23.75
N GLY A 136 -14.51 20.39 23.03
CA GLY A 136 -13.62 19.42 22.47
C GLY A 136 -14.05 18.82 21.12
N ALA A 137 -15.24 19.16 20.60
CA ALA A 137 -15.69 18.69 19.30
C ALA A 137 -14.86 19.33 18.18
N VAL A 138 -14.58 18.58 17.10
CA VAL A 138 -13.96 19.13 15.90
C VAL A 138 -14.86 20.22 15.32
N ALA A 139 -14.27 21.35 14.99
CA ALA A 139 -14.92 22.51 14.38
C ALA A 139 -14.32 22.84 13.00
N GLY A 140 -13.28 22.12 12.59
CA GLY A 140 -12.57 22.32 11.34
C GLY A 140 -11.06 22.17 11.47
N LEU A 141 -10.32 22.83 10.60
CA LEU A 141 -8.85 22.87 10.64
C LEU A 141 -8.29 24.21 10.16
N LEU A 142 -7.03 24.46 10.50
CA LEU A 142 -6.19 25.50 9.89
C LEU A 142 -5.30 24.87 8.82
N ALA A 143 -5.11 25.61 7.74
CA ALA A 143 -4.15 25.29 6.69
C ALA A 143 -3.38 26.53 6.25
N GLU A 144 -2.26 26.30 5.57
CA GLU A 144 -1.37 27.35 5.01
C GLU A 144 -1.24 27.13 3.50
N ASN A 145 -1.35 28.20 2.71
CA ASN A 145 -1.34 28.18 1.25
C ASN A 145 -0.38 29.20 0.63
N GLY A 146 0.64 29.65 1.33
CA GLY A 146 1.57 30.71 0.84
C GLY A 146 1.06 32.14 1.01
N GLY A 147 -0.24 32.35 1.20
CA GLY A 147 -0.87 33.64 1.55
C GLY A 147 -1.06 33.83 3.06
N GLY A 148 -0.69 32.83 3.85
CA GLY A 148 -0.88 32.79 5.31
C GLY A 148 -1.86 31.72 5.77
N PRO A 149 -2.16 31.67 7.07
CA PRO A 149 -3.09 30.70 7.64
C PRO A 149 -4.53 30.99 7.24
N GLU A 150 -5.22 29.96 6.77
CA GLU A 150 -6.64 29.95 6.41
C GLU A 150 -7.39 28.92 7.26
N GLY A 151 -8.58 29.26 7.73
CA GLY A 151 -9.43 28.37 8.53
C GLY A 151 -10.58 27.79 7.72
N PHE A 152 -10.78 26.48 7.77
CA PHE A 152 -11.91 25.78 7.18
C PHE A 152 -12.76 25.14 8.28
N THR A 153 -14.08 25.38 8.22
CA THR A 153 -15.02 24.85 9.22
C THR A 153 -15.66 23.55 8.74
N ALA A 154 -15.62 22.51 9.56
CA ALA A 154 -16.31 21.25 9.32
C ALA A 154 -16.46 20.45 10.63
N PRO A 155 -17.55 19.72 10.84
CA PRO A 155 -17.73 18.86 12.01
C PRO A 155 -16.90 17.57 11.93
N LEU A 156 -16.40 17.22 10.72
CA LEU A 156 -15.67 16.00 10.44
C LEU A 156 -14.45 16.26 9.57
N VAL A 157 -13.32 15.66 9.94
CA VAL A 157 -12.06 15.67 9.19
C VAL A 157 -11.61 14.24 8.91
N VAL A 158 -11.24 13.95 7.66
CA VAL A 158 -10.57 12.69 7.29
C VAL A 158 -9.11 12.98 6.98
N VAL A 159 -8.21 12.31 7.70
CA VAL A 159 -6.76 12.44 7.53
C VAL A 159 -6.26 11.33 6.60
N ALA A 160 -5.78 11.74 5.43
CA ALA A 160 -5.25 10.91 4.35
C ALA A 160 -3.82 11.34 3.95
N ASP A 161 -3.06 11.94 4.86
CA ASP A 161 -1.75 12.56 4.63
C ASP A 161 -0.59 11.55 4.50
N GLY A 162 -0.91 10.27 4.47
CA GLY A 162 0.05 9.18 4.28
C GLY A 162 0.99 9.02 5.49
N VAL A 163 2.30 9.12 5.26
CA VAL A 163 3.29 9.14 6.34
C VAL A 163 3.51 10.54 6.91
N GLY A 164 2.75 11.51 6.43
CA GLY A 164 2.80 12.91 6.87
C GLY A 164 2.61 13.08 8.37
N GLY A 165 2.78 14.27 8.85
CA GLY A 165 2.77 14.59 10.27
C GLY A 165 1.71 15.64 10.61
N PHE A 166 0.51 15.58 9.99
CA PHE A 166 -0.57 16.47 10.40
C PHE A 166 -0.89 16.28 11.88
N GLU A 167 -1.02 17.37 12.64
CA GLU A 167 -1.20 17.34 14.10
C GLU A 167 -2.48 16.59 14.52
N GLY A 168 -3.48 16.55 13.65
CA GLY A 168 -4.69 15.76 13.83
C GLY A 168 -4.55 14.29 13.43
N GLY A 169 -3.44 13.92 12.79
CA GLY A 169 -3.14 12.55 12.39
C GLY A 169 -2.75 11.69 13.60
N MET A 170 -3.35 10.53 13.71
CA MET A 170 -3.04 9.62 14.80
C MET A 170 -1.67 8.99 14.56
N LYS A 171 -0.79 9.03 15.57
CA LYS A 171 0.59 8.53 15.46
C LYS A 171 0.57 7.03 15.15
N ALA A 172 1.16 6.67 14.03
CA ALA A 172 1.48 5.29 13.68
C ALA A 172 2.99 5.19 13.41
N HIS A 173 3.62 4.12 13.85
CA HIS A 173 5.06 3.94 13.69
C HIS A 173 5.39 3.60 12.23
N GLN A 174 6.39 4.27 11.67
CA GLN A 174 7.03 3.84 10.44
C GLN A 174 7.83 2.58 10.74
N ASN A 175 7.51 1.49 10.06
CA ASN A 175 8.10 0.18 10.37
C ASN A 175 8.76 -0.49 9.16
N ALA A 176 8.76 0.18 8.00
CA ALA A 176 9.52 -0.22 6.82
C ALA A 176 9.97 0.99 6.00
N VAL A 177 10.98 0.78 5.18
CA VAL A 177 11.52 1.76 4.23
C VAL A 177 11.76 1.07 2.91
N ALA A 178 11.58 1.81 1.81
CA ALA A 178 11.79 1.31 0.46
C ALA A 178 12.50 2.34 -0.41
N ARG A 179 13.23 1.84 -1.42
CA ARG A 179 13.92 2.64 -2.43
C ARG A 179 13.62 2.07 -3.80
N ARG A 180 13.35 2.93 -4.79
CA ARG A 180 13.10 2.52 -6.16
C ARG A 180 13.71 3.48 -7.18
N GLN A 181 13.96 2.98 -8.37
CA GLN A 181 14.35 3.76 -9.54
C GLN A 181 13.63 3.20 -10.77
N TYR A 182 13.35 4.04 -11.74
CA TYR A 182 12.90 3.61 -13.05
C TYR A 182 14.11 3.28 -13.92
N PHE A 183 13.96 2.26 -14.75
CA PHE A 183 14.93 1.87 -15.77
C PHE A 183 14.22 1.64 -17.11
N ARG A 184 14.90 1.96 -18.19
CA ARG A 184 14.47 1.63 -19.54
C ARG A 184 15.30 0.45 -20.06
N GLY A 185 14.65 -0.46 -20.80
CA GLY A 185 15.34 -1.57 -21.42
C GLY A 185 15.70 -2.71 -20.46
N VAL A 186 15.02 -2.84 -19.32
CA VAL A 186 15.23 -3.94 -18.38
C VAL A 186 14.95 -5.27 -19.08
N GLY A 187 15.90 -6.20 -18.96
CA GLY A 187 15.82 -7.57 -19.46
C GLY A 187 14.83 -8.42 -18.64
N GLY A 188 15.05 -9.73 -18.63
CA GLY A 188 14.23 -10.69 -17.90
C GLY A 188 13.19 -11.39 -18.76
N SER A 189 12.74 -12.56 -18.28
CA SER A 189 11.65 -13.34 -18.86
C SER A 189 10.31 -12.90 -18.27
N ASP A 190 9.21 -13.26 -18.95
CA ASP A 190 7.86 -13.08 -18.43
C ASP A 190 7.53 -11.64 -18.01
N LYS A 191 7.76 -10.67 -18.90
CA LYS A 191 7.44 -9.23 -18.65
C LYS A 191 5.95 -8.97 -18.36
N GLY A 192 5.09 -9.97 -18.52
CA GLY A 192 3.71 -9.99 -18.10
C GLY A 192 3.50 -10.42 -16.63
N ASP A 193 4.58 -10.61 -15.88
CA ASP A 193 4.55 -10.90 -14.44
C ASP A 193 5.12 -9.73 -13.63
N ILE A 194 4.76 -9.64 -12.38
CA ILE A 194 5.53 -8.91 -11.37
C ILE A 194 6.53 -9.88 -10.73
N HIS A 195 7.75 -9.42 -10.52
CA HIS A 195 8.82 -10.23 -9.96
C HIS A 195 9.21 -9.75 -8.58
N ILE A 196 9.24 -10.68 -7.64
CA ILE A 196 9.61 -10.48 -6.24
C ILE A 196 10.85 -11.32 -5.97
N PHE A 197 11.87 -10.71 -5.40
CA PHE A 197 13.16 -11.32 -5.08
C PHE A 197 13.38 -11.32 -3.57
N MET A 198 13.47 -12.50 -3.00
CA MET A 198 13.80 -12.76 -1.60
C MET A 198 15.12 -13.53 -1.56
N THR A 199 16.20 -12.89 -2.02
CA THR A 199 17.51 -13.52 -2.16
C THR A 199 18.21 -13.71 -0.83
N GLU A 200 19.29 -14.49 -0.81
CA GLU A 200 20.01 -14.81 0.42
C GLU A 200 20.60 -13.56 1.08
N ASP A 201 21.17 -12.64 0.32
CA ASP A 201 21.73 -11.40 0.84
C ASP A 201 20.64 -10.45 1.40
N MET A 202 19.46 -10.44 0.78
CA MET A 202 18.29 -9.73 1.29
C MET A 202 17.74 -10.39 2.57
N ASN A 203 17.77 -11.71 2.65
CA ASN A 203 17.26 -12.48 3.78
C ASN A 203 18.22 -12.50 4.97
N SER A 204 19.53 -12.48 4.75
CA SER A 204 20.52 -12.30 5.82
C SER A 204 20.37 -10.95 6.52
N SER A 205 19.79 -9.99 5.83
CA SER A 205 19.43 -8.66 6.36
C SER A 205 18.10 -8.64 7.12
N GLY A 206 17.27 -9.70 7.02
CA GLY A 206 15.96 -9.80 7.69
C GLY A 206 14.77 -9.65 6.74
N ALA A 207 13.63 -9.17 7.23
CA ALA A 207 12.40 -9.05 6.45
C ALA A 207 12.49 -7.94 5.39
N GLY A 208 12.83 -8.31 4.17
CA GLY A 208 12.90 -7.43 3.00
C GLY A 208 12.75 -8.20 1.69
N TYR A 209 12.50 -7.50 0.60
CA TYR A 209 12.48 -8.05 -0.75
C TYR A 209 12.78 -6.99 -1.80
N GLY A 210 13.25 -7.42 -2.98
CA GLY A 210 13.37 -6.61 -4.18
C GLY A 210 12.22 -6.87 -5.15
N TRP A 211 12.00 -5.95 -6.09
CA TRP A 211 10.97 -6.11 -7.12
C TRP A 211 11.40 -5.55 -8.48
N VAL A 212 10.80 -6.10 -9.52
CA VAL A 212 10.82 -5.57 -10.89
C VAL A 212 9.39 -5.59 -11.42
N PHE A 213 8.84 -4.42 -11.72
CA PHE A 213 7.49 -4.23 -12.24
C PHE A 213 7.55 -3.46 -13.57
N TYR A 214 7.10 -4.09 -14.66
CA TYR A 214 7.16 -3.54 -16.01
C TYR A 214 5.98 -2.61 -16.28
N LEU A 215 6.27 -1.38 -16.76
CA LEU A 215 5.27 -0.33 -17.00
C LEU A 215 4.54 -0.42 -18.36
N GLY A 216 4.93 -1.33 -19.25
CA GLY A 216 4.28 -1.50 -20.56
C GLY A 216 4.83 -0.63 -21.68
N ASP A 217 5.63 0.39 -21.38
CA ASP A 217 6.23 1.34 -22.33
C ASP A 217 7.75 1.16 -22.49
N GLY A 218 8.24 -0.03 -22.16
CA GLY A 218 9.68 -0.37 -22.17
C GLY A 218 10.43 0.06 -20.92
N ARG A 219 9.73 0.61 -19.93
CA ARG A 219 10.27 0.94 -18.61
C ARG A 219 9.90 -0.12 -17.57
N ALA A 220 10.70 -0.17 -16.51
CA ALA A 220 10.37 -0.93 -15.32
C ALA A 220 10.66 -0.13 -14.05
N ASN A 221 9.84 -0.34 -13.04
CA ASN A 221 10.08 0.12 -11.68
C ASN A 221 10.86 -0.98 -10.95
N VAL A 222 12.11 -0.68 -10.60
CA VAL A 222 13.02 -1.59 -9.88
C VAL A 222 13.27 -1.03 -8.51
N GLY A 223 13.03 -1.82 -7.47
CA GLY A 223 13.18 -1.34 -6.11
C GLY A 223 13.41 -2.44 -5.09
N ALA A 224 13.70 -2.02 -3.87
CA ALA A 224 13.83 -2.89 -2.72
C ALA A 224 13.28 -2.22 -1.46
N GLY A 225 12.68 -3.02 -0.59
CA GLY A 225 12.13 -2.58 0.68
C GLY A 225 12.49 -3.52 1.82
N ILE A 226 12.65 -2.96 3.03
CA ILE A 226 13.05 -3.70 4.22
C ILE A 226 12.39 -3.12 5.46
N SER A 227 12.12 -3.96 6.45
CA SER A 227 11.65 -3.48 7.75
C SER A 227 12.73 -2.63 8.45
N THR A 228 12.32 -1.55 9.11
CA THR A 228 13.26 -0.67 9.84
C THR A 228 13.99 -1.43 10.95
N ARG A 229 13.33 -2.40 11.58
CA ARG A 229 13.93 -3.28 12.59
C ARG A 229 15.05 -4.15 12.02
N SER A 230 14.82 -4.73 10.84
CA SER A 230 15.81 -5.55 10.15
C SER A 230 17.00 -4.69 9.70
N LEU A 231 16.72 -3.55 9.08
CA LEU A 231 17.77 -2.62 8.65
C LEU A 231 18.67 -2.19 9.81
N ALA A 232 18.08 -1.83 10.96
CA ALA A 232 18.84 -1.45 12.15
C ALA A 232 19.74 -2.58 12.69
N LYS A 233 19.31 -3.86 12.56
CA LYS A 233 20.12 -5.01 13.00
C LYS A 233 21.33 -5.27 12.12
N THR A 234 21.27 -4.91 10.83
CA THR A 234 22.37 -5.15 9.89
C THR A 234 23.47 -4.10 9.99
N GLY A 235 23.22 -2.97 10.62
CA GLY A 235 24.12 -1.81 10.61
C GLY A 235 24.28 -1.15 9.24
N ARG A 236 23.49 -1.57 8.26
CA ARG A 236 23.49 -1.05 6.87
C ARG A 236 22.46 0.08 6.72
N ASN A 237 22.61 0.90 5.69
CA ASN A 237 21.60 1.86 5.28
C ASN A 237 20.75 1.32 4.11
N LEU A 238 19.65 2.00 3.81
CA LEU A 238 18.73 1.58 2.75
C LEU A 238 19.37 1.63 1.35
N LYS A 239 20.31 2.56 1.11
CA LYS A 239 21.02 2.65 -0.17
C LYS A 239 21.85 1.38 -0.40
N ASP A 240 22.65 0.96 0.59
CA ASP A 240 23.48 -0.24 0.50
C ASP A 240 22.62 -1.50 0.29
N PHE A 241 21.46 -1.56 0.94
CA PHE A 241 20.52 -2.67 0.74
C PHE A 241 19.98 -2.73 -0.69
N TYR A 242 19.63 -1.57 -1.25
CA TYR A 242 19.16 -1.45 -2.63
C TYR A 242 20.27 -1.74 -3.65
N ASP A 243 21.46 -1.19 -3.47
CA ASP A 243 22.58 -1.38 -4.39
C ASP A 243 22.97 -2.87 -4.48
N ARG A 244 23.02 -3.59 -3.36
CA ARG A 244 23.25 -5.04 -3.35
C ARG A 244 22.18 -5.83 -4.10
N PHE A 245 20.92 -5.40 -4.03
CA PHE A 245 19.87 -6.01 -4.84
C PHE A 245 20.16 -5.85 -6.35
N LEU A 246 20.64 -4.68 -6.79
CA LEU A 246 21.01 -4.47 -8.19
C LEU A 246 22.24 -5.30 -8.61
N GLU A 247 23.11 -5.64 -7.67
CA GLU A 247 24.32 -6.45 -7.89
C GLU A 247 24.05 -7.97 -7.85
N GLU A 248 22.87 -8.42 -7.42
CA GLU A 248 22.48 -9.83 -7.47
C GLU A 248 22.63 -10.37 -8.90
N PRO A 249 23.18 -11.58 -9.10
CA PRO A 249 23.53 -12.07 -10.44
C PRO A 249 22.40 -11.98 -11.47
N GLU A 250 21.20 -12.38 -11.11
CA GLU A 250 20.03 -12.30 -11.99
C GLU A 250 19.65 -10.85 -12.29
N MET A 251 19.69 -9.97 -11.30
CA MET A 251 19.38 -8.55 -11.48
C MET A 251 20.46 -7.84 -12.32
N ALA A 252 21.74 -8.10 -12.07
CA ALA A 252 22.84 -7.56 -12.86
C ALA A 252 22.74 -7.99 -14.35
N GLU A 253 22.27 -9.23 -14.60
CA GLU A 253 21.97 -9.68 -15.96
C GLU A 253 20.81 -8.91 -16.56
N TRP A 254 19.70 -8.74 -15.85
CA TRP A 254 18.52 -8.00 -16.34
C TRP A 254 18.79 -6.51 -16.56
N LEU A 255 19.72 -5.95 -15.82
CA LEU A 255 20.09 -4.53 -15.91
C LEU A 255 21.31 -4.26 -16.81
N ARG A 256 21.92 -5.29 -17.42
CA ARG A 256 23.14 -5.15 -18.21
C ARG A 256 23.07 -4.05 -19.28
N ASP A 257 21.95 -4.00 -20.00
CA ASP A 257 21.71 -3.05 -21.09
C ASP A 257 20.64 -2.01 -20.71
N ALA A 258 20.26 -1.94 -19.43
CA ALA A 258 19.23 -1.04 -18.95
C ALA A 258 19.81 0.32 -18.58
N GLU A 259 19.08 1.37 -18.91
CA GLU A 259 19.45 2.75 -18.58
C GLU A 259 18.58 3.27 -17.42
N PRO A 260 19.19 3.84 -16.34
CA PRO A 260 18.43 4.43 -15.26
C PRO A 260 17.72 5.72 -15.73
N GLU A 261 16.45 5.87 -15.36
CA GLU A 261 15.63 7.05 -15.66
C GLU A 261 15.38 7.85 -14.37
N GLY A 262 16.09 8.96 -14.24
CA GLY A 262 16.02 9.82 -13.05
C GLY A 262 16.68 9.22 -11.80
N PRO A 263 16.64 9.91 -10.66
CA PRO A 263 17.29 9.48 -9.44
C PRO A 263 16.48 8.40 -8.72
N ALA A 264 17.17 7.52 -8.00
CA ALA A 264 16.52 6.61 -7.07
C ALA A 264 15.90 7.38 -5.89
N LYS A 265 14.64 7.08 -5.57
CA LYS A 265 13.85 7.76 -4.52
C LYS A 265 13.48 6.80 -3.40
N SER A 266 13.50 7.29 -2.17
CA SER A 266 13.21 6.52 -0.97
C SER A 266 11.96 7.02 -0.26
N TRP A 267 11.25 6.13 0.44
CA TRP A 267 10.07 6.45 1.21
C TRP A 267 9.92 5.57 2.43
N SER A 268 9.32 6.12 3.48
CA SER A 268 8.94 5.37 4.68
C SER A 268 7.54 4.81 4.55
N LEU A 269 7.30 3.64 5.15
CA LEU A 269 6.04 2.91 5.10
C LEU A 269 5.50 2.70 6.51
N LYS A 270 4.16 2.71 6.63
CA LYS A 270 3.42 2.35 7.84
C LYS A 270 2.60 1.10 7.52
N MET A 271 3.13 -0.05 7.90
CA MET A 271 2.59 -1.36 7.52
C MET A 271 1.88 -2.04 8.70
N GLY A 272 0.84 -2.78 8.40
CA GLY A 272 0.16 -3.67 9.34
C GLY A 272 -0.66 -2.96 10.41
N MET A 273 -1.90 -3.08 10.45
CA MET A 273 -2.96 -2.36 11.20
C MET A 273 -2.75 -2.11 12.70
N TRP A 274 -1.63 -2.52 13.29
CA TRP A 274 -1.39 -2.44 14.74
C TRP A 274 -0.89 -1.07 15.20
N GLY A 275 -1.36 -0.64 16.38
CA GLY A 275 -0.91 0.58 17.04
C GLY A 275 -1.41 1.88 16.43
N ALA A 276 -2.18 1.83 15.34
CA ALA A 276 -2.79 3.02 14.74
C ALA A 276 -4.22 3.21 15.24
N ARG A 277 -4.51 4.38 15.77
CA ARG A 277 -5.90 4.83 15.94
C ARG A 277 -6.46 5.19 14.57
N ARG A 278 -7.70 4.81 14.31
CA ARG A 278 -8.37 5.05 13.01
C ARG A 278 -9.52 6.02 13.11
N HIS A 279 -9.93 6.35 14.32
CA HIS A 279 -10.99 7.31 14.60
C HIS A 279 -10.83 7.93 15.98
N GLU A 280 -11.34 9.11 16.12
CA GLU A 280 -11.65 9.81 17.37
C GLU A 280 -12.86 10.72 17.13
N GLN A 281 -13.26 11.51 18.13
CA GLN A 281 -14.37 12.45 17.96
C GLN A 281 -14.09 13.43 16.81
N GLY A 282 -14.92 13.37 15.75
CA GLY A 282 -14.85 14.22 14.57
C GLY A 282 -13.65 13.95 13.65
N VAL A 283 -12.90 12.84 13.82
CA VAL A 283 -11.76 12.49 12.97
C VAL A 283 -11.78 11.02 12.56
N MET A 284 -11.48 10.74 11.30
CA MET A 284 -11.10 9.41 10.81
C MET A 284 -9.75 9.47 10.08
N THR A 285 -9.00 8.36 10.06
CA THR A 285 -7.76 8.24 9.29
C THR A 285 -7.87 7.12 8.27
N VAL A 286 -7.28 7.31 7.07
CA VAL A 286 -7.34 6.35 5.96
C VAL A 286 -5.94 6.09 5.36
N GLY A 287 -5.79 5.00 4.64
CA GLY A 287 -4.55 4.64 3.94
C GLY A 287 -3.33 4.50 4.88
N ASP A 288 -2.17 4.98 4.43
CA ASP A 288 -0.92 4.89 5.19
C ASP A 288 -1.01 5.64 6.54
N ALA A 289 -1.82 6.71 6.64
CA ALA A 289 -2.07 7.40 7.91
C ALA A 289 -2.73 6.48 8.94
N ALA A 290 -3.51 5.49 8.50
CA ALA A 290 -4.14 4.46 9.32
C ALA A 290 -3.32 3.16 9.41
N SER A 291 -2.07 3.14 8.91
CA SER A 291 -1.18 1.95 8.85
C SER A 291 -1.76 0.77 8.08
N LEU A 292 -2.37 1.02 6.93
CA LEU A 292 -3.09 0.01 6.16
C LEU A 292 -2.26 -0.64 5.05
N ILE A 293 -0.97 -0.33 4.94
CA ILE A 293 -0.10 -1.05 4.00
C ILE A 293 -0.03 -2.53 4.40
N HIS A 294 -0.24 -3.43 3.44
CA HIS A 294 -0.20 -4.86 3.68
C HIS A 294 1.20 -5.30 4.14
N PRO A 295 1.30 -6.07 5.24
CA PRO A 295 2.59 -6.33 5.88
C PRO A 295 3.55 -7.18 5.04
N ILE A 296 3.06 -8.03 4.13
CA ILE A 296 3.90 -8.91 3.30
C ILE A 296 4.24 -8.22 1.98
N SER A 297 3.22 -7.83 1.21
CA SER A 297 3.42 -7.32 -0.16
C SER A 297 3.81 -5.85 -0.23
N GLY A 298 3.62 -5.08 0.87
CA GLY A 298 3.79 -3.63 0.80
C GLY A 298 2.73 -2.91 -0.05
N GLU A 299 1.68 -3.61 -0.49
CA GLU A 299 0.54 -3.03 -1.21
C GLU A 299 -0.20 -2.07 -0.30
N GLY A 300 -0.45 -0.86 -0.76
CA GLY A 300 -1.12 0.17 0.02
C GLY A 300 -2.17 0.95 -0.74
N VAL A 301 -2.13 0.96 -2.08
CA VAL A 301 -3.02 1.80 -2.91
C VAL A 301 -4.46 1.31 -2.80
N GLY A 302 -4.71 0.02 -2.95
CA GLY A 302 -6.03 -0.57 -2.84
C GLY A 302 -6.63 -0.40 -1.45
N TYR A 303 -5.83 -0.66 -0.41
CA TYR A 303 -6.28 -0.45 0.99
C TYR A 303 -6.55 1.03 1.30
N ALA A 304 -5.80 1.94 0.69
CA ALA A 304 -6.05 3.37 0.83
C ALA A 304 -7.39 3.75 0.17
N ILE A 305 -7.66 3.30 -1.05
CA ILE A 305 -8.92 3.56 -1.77
C ILE A 305 -10.11 2.93 -1.01
N GLU A 306 -9.99 1.67 -0.61
CA GLU A 306 -11.03 0.96 0.17
C GLU A 306 -11.34 1.68 1.48
N SER A 307 -10.32 2.03 2.26
CA SER A 307 -10.52 2.74 3.52
C SER A 307 -11.14 4.13 3.32
N GLY A 308 -10.79 4.82 2.24
CA GLY A 308 -11.42 6.10 1.86
C GLY A 308 -12.90 5.94 1.54
N ARG A 309 -13.27 4.91 0.77
CA ARG A 309 -14.67 4.57 0.48
C ARG A 309 -15.46 4.26 1.76
N LEU A 310 -14.88 3.47 2.66
CA LEU A 310 -15.51 3.16 3.95
C LEU A 310 -15.64 4.42 4.83
N ALA A 311 -14.61 5.26 4.90
CA ALA A 311 -14.66 6.50 5.67
C ALA A 311 -15.75 7.45 5.14
N ALA A 312 -15.92 7.57 3.84
CA ALA A 312 -16.98 8.35 3.22
C ALA A 312 -18.38 7.83 3.59
N SER A 313 -18.57 6.50 3.60
CA SER A 313 -19.83 5.88 4.04
C SER A 313 -20.15 6.20 5.49
N TRP A 314 -19.15 6.12 6.37
CA TRP A 314 -19.34 6.48 7.78
C TRP A 314 -19.45 7.99 8.02
N ALA A 315 -18.84 8.83 7.18
CA ALA A 315 -19.06 10.27 7.18
C ALA A 315 -20.51 10.60 6.87
N HIS A 316 -21.09 10.00 5.83
CA HIS A 316 -22.50 10.16 5.49
C HIS A 316 -23.41 9.68 6.63
N GLU A 317 -23.13 8.55 7.26
CA GLU A 317 -23.91 8.03 8.38
C GLU A 317 -23.82 8.94 9.62
N ALA A 318 -22.65 9.51 9.93
CA ALA A 318 -22.47 10.48 11.01
C ALA A 318 -23.30 11.76 10.76
N HIS A 319 -23.34 12.26 9.53
CA HIS A 319 -24.18 13.39 9.14
C HIS A 319 -25.67 13.06 9.25
N ARG A 320 -26.09 11.89 8.77
CA ARG A 320 -27.49 11.44 8.89
C ARG A 320 -27.94 11.36 10.34
N ARG A 321 -27.06 10.91 11.25
CA ARG A 321 -27.33 10.84 12.70
C ARG A 321 -27.12 12.18 13.42
N LYS A 322 -26.44 13.13 12.80
CA LYS A 322 -25.92 14.35 13.44
C LYS A 322 -25.04 14.03 14.66
N ASP A 323 -24.30 12.91 14.58
CA ASP A 323 -23.45 12.41 15.64
C ASP A 323 -22.05 12.09 15.12
N PHE A 324 -21.08 12.93 15.49
CA PHE A 324 -19.65 12.82 15.12
C PHE A 324 -18.81 12.28 16.28
N SER A 325 -19.43 11.65 17.27
CA SER A 325 -18.74 11.06 18.41
C SER A 325 -17.80 9.93 18.00
N ALA A 326 -16.79 9.66 18.83
CA ALA A 326 -15.92 8.51 18.66
C ALA A 326 -16.70 7.18 18.65
N ALA A 327 -17.83 7.11 19.37
CA ALA A 327 -18.69 5.93 19.40
C ALA A 327 -19.30 5.64 18.03
N THR A 328 -19.89 6.62 17.36
CA THR A 328 -20.42 6.49 16.00
C THR A 328 -19.31 6.18 15.00
N LEU A 329 -18.20 6.92 15.03
CA LEU A 329 -17.07 6.71 14.09
C LEU A 329 -16.30 5.41 14.33
N SER A 330 -16.47 4.76 15.50
CA SER A 330 -15.90 3.43 15.76
C SER A 330 -16.39 2.35 14.79
N GLY A 331 -17.58 2.55 14.20
CA GLY A 331 -18.14 1.68 13.18
C GLY A 331 -17.22 1.53 11.95
N TYR A 332 -16.57 2.62 11.50
CA TYR A 332 -15.57 2.62 10.46
C TYR A 332 -14.41 1.66 10.81
N ALA A 333 -13.78 1.87 11.97
CA ALA A 333 -12.64 1.06 12.40
C ALA A 333 -13.03 -0.42 12.58
N SER A 334 -14.22 -0.68 13.13
CA SER A 334 -14.74 -2.04 13.31
C SER A 334 -15.01 -2.75 11.98
N GLN A 335 -15.55 -2.04 11.00
CA GLN A 335 -15.78 -2.59 9.67
C GLN A 335 -14.48 -2.94 8.97
N LEU A 336 -13.50 -2.04 9.00
CA LEU A 336 -12.18 -2.25 8.43
C LEU A 336 -11.46 -3.45 9.07
N LEU A 337 -11.52 -3.58 10.40
CA LEU A 337 -10.95 -4.72 11.12
C LEU A 337 -11.64 -6.04 10.77
N ARG A 338 -12.95 -6.04 10.59
CA ARG A 338 -13.67 -7.25 10.15
C ARG A 338 -13.28 -7.69 8.75
N GLN A 339 -13.07 -6.74 7.85
CA GLN A 339 -12.74 -7.02 6.45
C GLN A 339 -11.28 -7.45 6.27
N ARG A 340 -10.33 -6.76 6.93
CA ARG A 340 -8.89 -6.89 6.67
C ARG A 340 -8.04 -7.35 7.85
N GLY A 341 -8.61 -7.44 9.04
CA GLY A 341 -7.84 -7.73 10.26
C GLY A 341 -7.17 -9.09 10.26
N ARG A 342 -7.84 -10.14 9.75
CA ARG A 342 -7.29 -11.53 9.71
C ARG A 342 -6.09 -11.63 8.79
N GLU A 343 -6.17 -11.03 7.63
CA GLU A 343 -5.14 -10.99 6.60
C GLU A 343 -3.92 -10.23 7.14
N HIS A 344 -4.10 -9.01 7.63
CA HIS A 344 -3.02 -8.21 8.22
C HIS A 344 -2.37 -8.89 9.44
N LEU A 345 -3.16 -9.54 10.31
CA LEU A 345 -2.63 -10.24 11.47
C LEU A 345 -1.72 -11.40 11.06
N SER A 346 -2.19 -12.25 10.15
CA SER A 346 -1.43 -13.41 9.69
C SER A 346 -0.20 -12.99 8.87
N GLY A 347 -0.31 -11.94 8.06
CA GLY A 347 0.80 -11.36 7.33
C GLY A 347 1.87 -10.79 8.26
N HIS A 348 1.47 -10.08 9.30
CA HIS A 348 2.40 -9.57 10.30
C HIS A 348 3.14 -10.69 11.05
N ALA A 349 2.45 -11.78 11.38
CA ALA A 349 3.07 -12.96 11.98
C ALA A 349 4.14 -13.56 11.06
N LEU A 350 3.86 -13.71 9.75
CA LEU A 350 4.83 -14.21 8.77
C LEU A 350 6.06 -13.30 8.67
N VAL A 351 5.87 -11.98 8.54
CA VAL A 351 6.97 -11.02 8.44
C VAL A 351 7.91 -11.08 9.65
N ASN A 352 7.37 -11.35 10.85
CA ASN A 352 8.20 -11.56 12.03
C ASN A 352 9.03 -12.86 12.00
N LEU A 353 8.66 -13.84 11.19
CA LEU A 353 9.40 -15.07 10.94
C LEU A 353 10.44 -14.93 9.82
N MET A 354 10.25 -14.00 8.89
CA MET A 354 11.15 -13.81 7.73
C MET A 354 12.63 -13.62 8.06
N PRO A 355 13.04 -13.01 9.19
CA PRO A 355 14.45 -12.98 9.58
C PRO A 355 15.08 -14.36 9.80
N ASN A 356 14.29 -15.42 9.83
CA ASN A 356 14.73 -16.82 9.98
C ASN A 356 14.49 -17.58 8.66
N MET A 357 15.03 -17.08 7.55
CA MET A 357 14.81 -17.69 6.23
C MET A 357 15.29 -19.13 6.15
N GLU A 358 16.30 -19.53 6.92
CA GLU A 358 16.70 -20.95 7.03
C GLU A 358 15.52 -21.87 7.39
N LEU A 359 14.55 -21.37 8.17
CA LEU A 359 13.33 -22.10 8.50
C LEU A 359 12.23 -21.97 7.43
N LEU A 360 12.22 -20.87 6.70
CA LEU A 360 11.18 -20.59 5.68
C LEU A 360 11.54 -21.13 4.31
N GLU A 361 12.83 -21.19 3.97
CA GLU A 361 13.30 -21.67 2.66
C GLU A 361 12.82 -23.11 2.34
N PRO A 362 12.85 -24.08 3.27
CA PRO A 362 12.24 -25.39 3.05
C PRO A 362 10.74 -25.32 2.75
N LEU A 363 10.03 -24.37 3.37
CA LEU A 363 8.60 -24.14 3.11
C LEU A 363 8.39 -23.59 1.68
N PHE A 364 9.18 -22.60 1.24
CA PHE A 364 9.12 -22.10 -0.13
C PHE A 364 9.42 -23.19 -1.16
N ARG A 365 10.46 -24.01 -0.94
CA ARG A 365 10.76 -25.16 -1.80
C ARG A 365 9.62 -26.17 -1.85
N ALA A 366 8.97 -26.44 -0.72
CA ALA A 366 7.83 -27.34 -0.67
C ALA A 366 6.60 -26.75 -1.37
N CYS A 367 6.35 -25.45 -1.22
CA CYS A 367 5.30 -24.73 -1.95
C CYS A 367 5.53 -24.77 -3.45
N ALA A 368 6.77 -24.55 -3.92
CA ALA A 368 7.12 -24.59 -5.36
C ALA A 368 6.78 -25.93 -6.04
N LYS A 369 6.70 -27.03 -5.26
CA LYS A 369 6.35 -28.38 -5.74
C LYS A 369 4.88 -28.76 -5.56
N ASP A 370 4.05 -27.81 -5.09
CA ASP A 370 2.63 -28.04 -4.82
C ASP A 370 1.80 -26.85 -5.34
N GLY A 371 1.08 -27.07 -6.44
CA GLY A 371 0.35 -25.99 -7.11
C GLY A 371 -0.74 -25.34 -6.25
N GLY A 372 -1.35 -26.08 -5.34
CA GLY A 372 -2.34 -25.53 -4.40
C GLY A 372 -1.70 -24.61 -3.35
N ALA A 373 -0.56 -25.05 -2.78
CA ALA A 373 0.18 -24.25 -1.82
C ALA A 373 0.86 -23.02 -2.46
N SER A 374 1.40 -23.17 -3.68
CA SER A 374 1.90 -22.03 -4.46
C SER A 374 0.81 -20.98 -4.66
N ARG A 375 -0.39 -21.40 -5.02
CA ARG A 375 -1.54 -20.50 -5.16
C ARG A 375 -1.88 -19.83 -3.84
N ALA A 376 -2.03 -20.58 -2.75
CA ALA A 376 -2.33 -20.03 -1.42
C ALA A 376 -1.26 -19.02 -0.95
N LEU A 377 0.02 -19.25 -1.29
CA LEU A 377 1.09 -18.31 -0.98
C LEU A 377 0.93 -17.01 -1.77
N VAL A 378 0.64 -17.09 -3.07
CA VAL A 378 0.42 -15.92 -3.92
C VAL A 378 -0.85 -15.17 -3.50
N GLU A 379 -1.95 -15.86 -3.21
CA GLU A 379 -3.17 -15.25 -2.66
C GLU A 379 -2.91 -14.51 -1.34
N SER A 380 -2.02 -15.06 -0.50
CA SER A 380 -1.60 -14.38 0.73
C SER A 380 -0.70 -13.17 0.46
N PHE A 381 0.09 -13.20 -0.60
CA PHE A 381 0.90 -12.07 -1.03
C PHE A 381 0.04 -10.94 -1.63
N THR A 382 -0.97 -11.27 -2.41
CA THR A 382 -1.89 -10.29 -3.01
C THR A 382 -2.93 -9.74 -2.02
N GLY A 383 -3.03 -10.32 -0.83
CA GLY A 383 -4.03 -9.94 0.17
C GLY A 383 -5.43 -10.53 -0.09
N ASP A 384 -5.53 -11.53 -0.96
CA ASP A 384 -6.79 -12.22 -1.25
C ASP A 384 -7.10 -13.33 -0.23
N ALA A 385 -6.09 -13.82 0.49
CA ALA A 385 -6.24 -14.83 1.54
C ALA A 385 -5.27 -14.60 2.71
N PRO A 386 -5.66 -14.97 3.93
CA PRO A 386 -4.75 -14.93 5.06
C PRO A 386 -3.67 -16.01 4.95
N VAL A 387 -2.46 -15.75 5.48
CA VAL A 387 -1.31 -16.68 5.40
C VAL A 387 -1.62 -18.06 5.97
N TYR A 388 -2.45 -18.15 6.99
CA TYR A 388 -2.84 -19.45 7.56
C TYR A 388 -3.65 -20.32 6.59
N SER A 389 -4.06 -19.82 5.42
CA SER A 389 -4.63 -20.65 4.35
C SER A 389 -3.68 -21.76 3.89
N LEU A 390 -2.35 -21.54 4.02
CA LEU A 390 -1.32 -22.54 3.78
C LEU A 390 -1.50 -23.81 4.66
N LEU A 391 -2.10 -23.70 5.84
CA LEU A 391 -2.37 -24.84 6.73
C LEU A 391 -3.33 -25.89 6.10
N LYS A 392 -4.06 -25.51 5.04
CA LYS A 392 -4.87 -26.43 4.26
C LYS A 392 -4.03 -27.41 3.41
N HIS A 393 -2.71 -27.21 3.36
CA HIS A 393 -1.75 -28.01 2.60
C HIS A 393 -0.75 -28.76 3.53
N PRO A 394 -1.22 -29.71 4.37
CA PRO A 394 -0.38 -30.34 5.40
C PRO A 394 0.83 -31.10 4.84
N ARG A 395 0.74 -31.60 3.60
CA ARG A 395 1.85 -32.29 2.90
C ARG A 395 3.04 -31.36 2.65
N VAL A 396 2.78 -30.06 2.48
CA VAL A 396 3.84 -29.06 2.29
C VAL A 396 4.64 -28.87 3.58
N PHE A 397 3.95 -28.78 4.72
CA PHE A 397 4.61 -28.70 6.02
C PHE A 397 5.40 -29.96 6.36
N ALA A 398 4.85 -31.14 6.06
CA ALA A 398 5.55 -32.42 6.26
C ALA A 398 6.83 -32.49 5.42
N ARG A 399 6.82 -32.04 4.18
CA ARG A 399 8.02 -31.95 3.32
C ARG A 399 9.03 -30.95 3.86
N ALA A 400 8.58 -29.73 4.21
CA ALA A 400 9.44 -28.71 4.78
C ALA A 400 10.14 -29.19 6.05
N LEU A 401 9.40 -29.82 6.97
CA LEU A 401 9.95 -30.39 8.20
C LEU A 401 10.99 -31.48 7.92
N LYS A 402 10.72 -32.36 6.95
CA LYS A 402 11.68 -33.40 6.54
C LYS A 402 12.98 -32.79 6.02
N ASP A 403 12.89 -31.72 5.24
CA ASP A 403 14.06 -31.00 4.71
C ASP A 403 14.87 -30.35 5.85
N VAL A 404 14.20 -29.71 6.84
CA VAL A 404 14.85 -29.12 8.02
C VAL A 404 15.60 -30.19 8.83
N VAL A 405 14.93 -31.32 9.14
CA VAL A 405 15.54 -32.43 9.90
C VAL A 405 16.71 -33.04 9.12
N GLY A 406 16.57 -33.24 7.80
CA GLY A 406 17.64 -33.75 6.96
C GLY A 406 18.85 -32.82 6.89
N ASN A 407 18.69 -31.52 6.93
CA ASN A 407 19.79 -30.56 6.99
C ASN A 407 20.50 -30.59 8.35
N LEU A 408 19.73 -30.66 9.46
CA LEU A 408 20.31 -30.78 10.83
C LEU A 408 21.12 -32.07 11.05
N GLN A 409 20.83 -33.13 10.30
CA GLN A 409 21.59 -34.40 10.38
C GLN A 409 22.88 -34.37 9.53
N ARG A 410 23.05 -33.40 8.65
CA ARG A 410 24.22 -33.23 7.77
C ARG A 410 25.20 -32.16 8.24
N ALA A 411 24.74 -31.26 9.14
CA ALA A 411 25.55 -30.25 9.83
C ALA A 411 26.17 -30.80 11.11
#